data_c74bea7b1c342e7ab1f642e248278683
#
_entry.id   c74bea7b1c342e7ab1f642e248278683
#
_cell.length_a   1.000
_cell.length_b   1.000
_cell.length_c   1.000
_cell.angle_alpha   90.00
_cell.angle_beta   90.00
_cell.angle_gamma   90.00
#
_symmetry.space_group_name_H-M   'P 1'
#
loop_
_entity.id
_entity.type
_entity.pdbx_description
1 polymer ?
#
loop_
_entity_poly.entity_id
_entity_poly.type
_entity_poly.pdbx_seq_one_letter_code
_entity_poly.pdbx_strand_id
1 'polypeptide(L)'
;AGILTQEIKTVLNEADYKGDGALCIVNGLGDYVLGDNDYESMLKNRGGNHFSYLNSCQVLDGVSSVDELEERMENQLIASVDYQHAGVKYSAQYVPLSVNNWYAVTTMPMDSFGSTVGVVSTGTIVLTVISVIFILIFLAMSAYIMVRNIKLRTENERHNILEQCDQSVSF
;
A
#
# COMPACT_ATOMS: atom_id res chain seq x y z
N ALA A 1 -12.92 33.13 -14.97
CA ALA A 1 -13.18 32.24 -13.82
C ALA A 1 -13.79 30.88 -14.24
N GLY A 2 -14.75 30.87 -15.20
CA GLY A 2 -15.44 29.63 -15.58
C GLY A 2 -14.59 28.56 -16.30
N ILE A 3 -13.55 28.94 -17.02
CA ILE A 3 -12.69 28.02 -17.79
C ILE A 3 -11.83 27.16 -16.85
N LEU A 4 -11.21 27.77 -15.84
CA LEU A 4 -10.36 27.07 -14.89
C LEU A 4 -11.13 26.00 -14.08
N THR A 5 -12.36 26.32 -13.71
CA THR A 5 -13.24 25.41 -12.97
C THR A 5 -13.62 24.18 -13.82
N GLN A 6 -13.81 24.37 -15.13
CA GLN A 6 -14.17 23.31 -16.03
C GLN A 6 -13.00 22.37 -16.36
N GLU A 7 -11.79 22.92 -16.49
CA GLU A 7 -10.57 22.13 -16.65
C GLU A 7 -10.24 21.30 -15.40
N ILE A 8 -10.38 21.89 -14.21
CA ILE A 8 -10.18 21.15 -12.95
C ILE A 8 -11.25 20.05 -12.83
N LYS A 9 -12.49 20.31 -13.19
CA LYS A 9 -13.56 19.30 -13.16
C LYS A 9 -13.30 18.15 -14.13
N THR A 10 -12.71 18.40 -15.30
CA THR A 10 -12.29 17.37 -16.24
C THR A 10 -11.18 16.50 -15.66
N VAL A 11 -10.17 17.11 -15.06
CA VAL A 11 -9.06 16.37 -14.40
C VAL A 11 -9.56 15.54 -13.22
N LEU A 12 -10.50 16.04 -12.43
CA LEU A 12 -11.12 15.31 -11.33
C LEU A 12 -11.93 14.09 -11.82
N ASN A 13 -12.64 14.24 -12.95
CA ASN A 13 -13.40 13.14 -13.55
C ASN A 13 -12.52 12.12 -14.29
N GLU A 14 -11.35 12.55 -14.80
CA GLU A 14 -10.37 11.66 -15.45
C GLU A 14 -9.49 10.92 -14.43
N ALA A 15 -9.40 11.40 -13.20
CA ALA A 15 -8.81 10.65 -12.10
C ALA A 15 -9.73 9.48 -11.76
N ASP A 16 -9.68 8.45 -12.62
CA ASP A 16 -10.45 7.20 -12.48
C ASP A 16 -9.95 6.46 -11.23
N TYR A 17 -10.44 6.87 -10.07
CA TYR A 17 -10.33 6.11 -8.85
C TYR A 17 -11.16 4.83 -9.04
N LYS A 18 -10.53 3.78 -9.57
CA LYS A 18 -11.10 2.44 -9.64
C LYS A 18 -11.39 1.94 -8.23
N GLY A 19 -12.50 2.38 -7.69
CA GLY A 19 -12.93 2.06 -6.35
C GLY A 19 -13.85 3.14 -5.81
N ASP A 20 -14.45 2.91 -4.67
CA ASP A 20 -15.42 3.79 -4.00
C ASP A 20 -14.78 5.06 -3.39
N GLY A 21 -13.65 5.53 -3.94
CA GLY A 21 -12.99 6.78 -3.53
C GLY A 21 -13.66 8.00 -4.12
N ALA A 22 -13.62 9.12 -3.41
CA ALA A 22 -14.14 10.41 -3.85
C ALA A 22 -13.08 11.51 -3.70
N LEU A 23 -13.04 12.43 -4.65
CA LEU A 23 -12.18 13.61 -4.60
C LEU A 23 -13.04 14.88 -4.67
N CYS A 24 -12.85 15.77 -3.73
CA CYS A 24 -13.51 17.07 -3.74
C CYS A 24 -12.55 18.20 -3.35
N ILE A 25 -12.99 19.43 -3.62
CA ILE A 25 -12.32 20.64 -3.13
C ILE A 25 -13.28 21.35 -2.17
N VAL A 26 -12.76 21.66 -0.98
CA VAL A 26 -13.46 22.45 0.03
C VAL A 26 -12.70 23.74 0.32
N ASN A 27 -13.40 24.78 0.76
CA ASN A 27 -12.77 25.99 1.30
C ASN A 27 -12.40 25.81 2.78
N GLY A 28 -11.68 26.79 3.36
CA GLY A 28 -11.32 26.75 4.77
C GLY A 28 -12.49 26.75 5.77
N LEU A 29 -13.72 27.02 5.32
CA LEU A 29 -14.95 26.92 6.11
C LEU A 29 -15.67 25.59 5.96
N GLY A 30 -15.09 24.67 5.18
CA GLY A 30 -15.70 23.37 4.91
C GLY A 30 -16.77 23.38 3.82
N ASP A 31 -17.00 24.51 3.12
CA ASP A 31 -17.96 24.54 2.02
C ASP A 31 -17.34 23.91 0.76
N TYR A 32 -18.14 23.13 0.08
CA TYR A 32 -17.73 22.46 -1.15
C TYR A 32 -17.60 23.46 -2.30
N VAL A 33 -16.43 23.50 -2.92
CA VAL A 33 -16.14 24.32 -4.10
C VAL A 33 -16.33 23.52 -5.38
N LEU A 34 -15.85 22.26 -5.39
CA LEU A 34 -15.89 21.35 -6.51
C LEU A 34 -15.91 19.90 -6.01
N GLY A 35 -16.52 19.01 -6.77
CA GLY A 35 -16.48 17.57 -6.54
C GLY A 35 -16.69 16.83 -7.86
N ASP A 36 -16.40 15.53 -7.85
CA ASP A 36 -16.80 14.64 -8.94
C ASP A 36 -18.33 14.46 -8.98
N ASN A 37 -18.86 13.85 -10.03
CA ASN A 37 -20.31 13.72 -10.22
C ASN A 37 -20.97 12.85 -9.14
N ASP A 38 -20.28 11.86 -8.63
CA ASP A 38 -20.79 10.97 -7.56
C ASP A 38 -20.77 11.71 -6.23
N TYR A 39 -19.75 12.52 -6.01
CA TYR A 39 -19.63 13.34 -4.81
C TYR A 39 -20.72 14.43 -4.75
N GLU A 40 -21.05 15.10 -5.86
CA GLU A 40 -22.15 16.07 -5.90
C GLU A 40 -23.50 15.44 -5.49
N SER A 41 -23.74 14.19 -5.86
CA SER A 41 -24.94 13.47 -5.43
C SER A 41 -24.92 13.12 -3.94
N MET A 42 -23.74 12.78 -3.40
CA MET A 42 -23.53 12.57 -1.96
C MET A 42 -23.70 13.86 -1.15
N LEU A 43 -23.26 15.01 -1.68
CA LEU A 43 -23.36 16.33 -1.03
C LEU A 43 -24.78 16.81 -0.85
N LYS A 44 -25.64 16.65 -1.86
CA LYS A 44 -27.05 17.01 -1.75
C LYS A 44 -27.77 16.28 -0.62
N ASN A 45 -27.29 15.07 -0.31
CA ASN A 45 -27.85 14.24 0.79
C ASN A 45 -27.20 14.50 2.16
N ARG A 46 -26.09 15.25 2.25
CA ARG A 46 -25.25 15.38 3.44
C ARG A 46 -25.15 16.80 4.02
N GLY A 47 -26.00 17.75 3.60
CA GLY A 47 -26.12 19.05 4.25
C GLY A 47 -25.22 20.18 3.77
N GLY A 48 -24.52 20.04 2.63
CA GLY A 48 -23.87 21.17 1.94
C GLY A 48 -22.53 21.65 2.51
N ASN A 49 -22.14 21.22 3.72
CA ASN A 49 -20.86 21.58 4.36
C ASN A 49 -20.15 20.34 4.89
N HIS A 50 -18.86 20.24 4.64
CA HIS A 50 -18.05 19.06 4.94
C HIS A 50 -17.84 18.84 6.44
N PHE A 51 -17.66 19.90 7.21
CA PHE A 51 -17.51 19.79 8.66
C PHE A 51 -18.80 19.33 9.33
N SER A 52 -19.95 19.85 8.87
CA SER A 52 -21.26 19.40 9.34
C SER A 52 -21.47 17.92 9.04
N TYR A 53 -20.99 17.45 7.90
CA TYR A 53 -21.03 16.04 7.57
C TYR A 53 -20.14 15.22 8.50
N LEU A 54 -18.87 15.61 8.71
CA LEU A 54 -17.95 14.90 9.60
C LEU A 54 -18.46 14.85 11.05
N ASN A 55 -19.09 15.92 11.52
CA ASN A 55 -19.73 15.97 12.86
C ASN A 55 -20.86 14.94 12.99
N SER A 56 -21.47 14.51 11.89
CA SER A 56 -22.47 13.42 11.89
C SER A 56 -21.86 12.02 11.86
N CYS A 57 -20.55 11.92 11.63
CA CYS A 57 -19.79 10.67 11.55
C CYS A 57 -19.10 10.35 12.88
N GLN A 58 -18.73 9.10 13.08
CA GLN A 58 -17.87 8.70 14.18
C GLN A 58 -16.40 8.84 13.75
N VAL A 59 -15.67 9.80 14.32
CA VAL A 59 -14.22 9.92 14.12
C VAL A 59 -13.52 8.77 14.82
N LEU A 60 -12.57 8.12 14.13
CA LEU A 60 -11.85 6.94 14.61
C LEU A 60 -10.40 7.25 14.93
N ASP A 61 -9.69 7.95 14.02
CA ASP A 61 -8.27 8.25 14.14
C ASP A 61 -7.89 9.49 13.30
N GLY A 62 -6.67 9.97 13.48
CA GLY A 62 -6.13 11.15 12.81
C GLY A 62 -6.29 12.39 13.68
N VAL A 63 -7.17 13.32 13.30
CA VAL A 63 -7.56 14.46 14.18
C VAL A 63 -8.56 14.00 15.23
N SER A 64 -8.45 14.55 16.43
CA SER A 64 -9.29 14.17 17.57
C SER A 64 -10.73 14.70 17.47
N SER A 65 -10.92 15.78 16.69
CA SER A 65 -12.22 16.44 16.51
C SER A 65 -12.24 17.24 15.20
N VAL A 66 -13.44 17.63 14.79
CA VAL A 66 -13.61 18.54 13.63
C VAL A 66 -13.00 19.92 13.92
N ASP A 67 -13.04 20.38 15.15
CA ASP A 67 -12.42 21.66 15.54
C ASP A 67 -10.89 21.62 15.34
N GLU A 68 -10.23 20.51 15.66
CA GLU A 68 -8.79 20.33 15.38
C GLU A 68 -8.51 20.31 13.87
N LEU A 69 -9.41 19.72 13.07
CA LEU A 69 -9.30 19.75 11.62
C LEU A 69 -9.41 21.18 11.08
N GLU A 70 -10.36 21.97 11.58
CA GLU A 70 -10.52 23.39 11.22
C GLU A 70 -9.26 24.17 11.56
N GLU A 71 -8.69 24.01 12.75
CA GLU A 71 -7.43 24.67 13.16
C GLU A 71 -6.26 24.29 12.25
N ARG A 72 -6.15 23.02 11.87
CA ARG A 72 -5.12 22.57 10.92
C ARG A 72 -5.31 23.18 9.53
N MET A 73 -6.55 23.26 9.07
CA MET A 73 -6.87 23.88 7.80
C MET A 73 -6.63 25.40 7.81
N GLU A 74 -6.94 26.11 8.90
CA GLU A 74 -6.59 27.54 9.05
C GLU A 74 -5.08 27.77 8.93
N ASN A 75 -4.27 26.88 9.49
CA ASN A 75 -2.82 26.91 9.43
C ASN A 75 -2.21 26.33 8.15
N GLN A 76 -3.01 25.98 7.15
CA GLN A 76 -2.58 25.38 5.88
C GLN A 76 -1.73 24.12 6.05
N LEU A 77 -2.05 23.30 7.05
CA LEU A 77 -1.40 22.03 7.32
C LEU A 77 -2.12 20.89 6.60
N ILE A 78 -1.35 19.86 6.23
CA ILE A 78 -1.92 18.58 5.79
C ILE A 78 -2.57 17.90 6.99
N ALA A 79 -3.78 17.38 6.80
CA ALA A 79 -4.50 16.63 7.82
C ALA A 79 -5.02 15.31 7.26
N SER A 80 -5.26 14.35 8.15
CA SER A 80 -5.96 13.11 7.84
C SER A 80 -6.98 12.82 8.91
N VAL A 81 -8.12 12.26 8.50
CA VAL A 81 -9.23 11.90 9.38
C VAL A 81 -9.73 10.53 8.97
N ASP A 82 -9.72 9.59 9.89
CA ASP A 82 -10.39 8.32 9.73
C ASP A 82 -11.74 8.38 10.44
N TYR A 83 -12.81 8.09 9.71
CA TYR A 83 -14.15 8.17 10.25
C TYR A 83 -15.02 7.01 9.77
N GLN A 84 -16.11 6.75 10.50
CA GLN A 84 -17.10 5.75 10.13
C GLN A 84 -18.45 6.40 9.85
N HIS A 85 -19.03 6.05 8.70
CA HIS A 85 -20.37 6.45 8.31
C HIS A 85 -21.15 5.24 7.78
N ALA A 86 -22.38 5.05 8.28
CA ALA A 86 -23.26 3.94 7.89
C ALA A 86 -22.57 2.54 7.96
N GLY A 87 -21.66 2.33 8.93
CA GLY A 87 -20.95 1.07 9.12
C GLY A 87 -19.70 0.89 8.26
N VAL A 88 -19.46 1.77 7.29
CA VAL A 88 -18.25 1.76 6.45
C VAL A 88 -17.21 2.70 7.03
N LYS A 89 -15.96 2.26 7.09
CA LYS A 89 -14.83 3.08 7.52
C LYS A 89 -14.18 3.75 6.32
N TYR A 90 -13.91 5.04 6.47
CA TYR A 90 -13.28 5.89 5.46
C TYR A 90 -12.03 6.55 6.02
N SER A 91 -11.04 6.75 5.15
CA SER A 91 -9.90 7.61 5.40
C SER A 91 -9.99 8.81 4.47
N ALA A 92 -9.95 10.02 5.03
CA ALA A 92 -9.92 11.27 4.29
C ALA A 92 -8.59 11.98 4.50
N GLN A 93 -8.00 12.46 3.40
CA GLN A 93 -6.79 13.27 3.42
C GLN A 93 -7.08 14.67 2.90
N TYR A 94 -6.57 15.68 3.59
CA TYR A 94 -6.73 17.10 3.32
C TYR A 94 -5.39 17.68 2.93
N VAL A 95 -5.28 18.13 1.69
CA VAL A 95 -4.05 18.74 1.15
C VAL A 95 -4.34 20.17 0.77
N PRO A 96 -3.64 21.17 1.38
CA PRO A 96 -3.85 22.58 1.05
C PRO A 96 -3.45 22.87 -0.40
N LEU A 97 -4.26 23.65 -1.06
CA LEU A 97 -3.96 24.19 -2.38
C LEU A 97 -3.39 25.59 -2.26
N SER A 98 -2.48 25.97 -3.16
CA SER A 98 -1.85 27.30 -3.15
C SER A 98 -2.78 28.45 -3.55
N VAL A 99 -4.08 28.21 -3.67
CA VAL A 99 -5.10 29.16 -4.10
C VAL A 99 -6.26 29.24 -3.11
N ASN A 100 -6.67 30.46 -2.78
CA ASN A 100 -7.93 30.80 -2.09
C ASN A 100 -8.20 30.05 -0.77
N ASN A 101 -7.19 29.58 -0.07
CA ASN A 101 -7.36 28.73 1.14
C ASN A 101 -8.27 27.52 0.89
N TRP A 102 -8.09 26.87 -0.27
CA TRP A 102 -8.80 25.67 -0.66
C TRP A 102 -8.02 24.41 -0.31
N TYR A 103 -8.74 23.32 -0.14
CA TYR A 103 -8.20 22.00 0.18
C TYR A 103 -8.72 20.96 -0.81
N ALA A 104 -7.79 20.16 -1.33
CA ALA A 104 -8.15 18.92 -2.00
C ALA A 104 -8.42 17.86 -0.92
N VAL A 105 -9.60 17.29 -0.92
CA VAL A 105 -10.01 16.24 0.01
C VAL A 105 -10.21 14.96 -0.77
N THR A 106 -9.36 13.97 -0.48
CA THR A 106 -9.47 12.63 -1.04
C THR A 106 -10.05 11.72 0.04
N THR A 107 -11.16 11.06 -0.24
CA THR A 107 -11.82 10.11 0.66
C THR A 107 -11.80 8.73 0.05
N MET A 108 -11.38 7.73 0.82
CA MET A 108 -11.34 6.33 0.37
C MET A 108 -11.89 5.39 1.45
N PRO A 109 -12.70 4.39 1.08
CA PRO A 109 -13.09 3.34 2.02
C PRO A 109 -11.86 2.54 2.45
N MET A 110 -11.70 2.30 3.75
CA MET A 110 -10.54 1.57 4.28
C MET A 110 -10.50 0.11 3.83
N ASP A 111 -11.67 -0.49 3.56
CA ASP A 111 -11.77 -1.87 3.08
C ASP A 111 -11.18 -2.03 1.66
N SER A 112 -11.20 -0.97 0.85
CA SER A 112 -10.56 -0.96 -0.49
C SER A 112 -9.04 -1.08 -0.42
N PHE A 113 -8.40 -0.57 0.65
CA PHE A 113 -6.96 -0.76 0.88
C PHE A 113 -6.63 -2.20 1.28
N GLY A 114 -7.48 -2.84 2.09
CA GLY A 114 -7.27 -4.20 2.57
C GLY A 114 -7.19 -5.23 1.45
N SER A 115 -7.97 -5.09 0.41
CA SER A 115 -7.97 -6.01 -0.74
C SER A 115 -6.68 -5.91 -1.57
N THR A 116 -6.18 -4.70 -1.80
CA THR A 116 -4.95 -4.49 -2.60
C THR A 116 -3.69 -4.85 -1.81
N VAL A 117 -3.62 -4.46 -0.54
CA VAL A 117 -2.49 -4.79 0.34
C VAL A 117 -2.46 -6.29 0.67
N GLY A 118 -3.63 -6.92 0.86
CA GLY A 118 -3.75 -8.35 1.11
C GLY A 118 -3.23 -9.20 -0.04
N VAL A 119 -3.51 -8.85 -1.29
CA VAL A 119 -3.02 -9.56 -2.49
C VAL A 119 -1.50 -9.44 -2.62
N VAL A 120 -0.94 -8.25 -2.41
CA VAL A 120 0.52 -8.04 -2.45
C VAL A 120 1.21 -8.78 -1.31
N SER A 121 0.67 -8.74 -0.10
CA SER A 121 1.22 -9.45 1.07
C SER A 121 1.22 -10.97 0.87
N THR A 122 0.11 -11.54 0.39
CA THR A 122 -0.01 -12.99 0.13
C THR A 122 0.96 -13.44 -0.98
N GLY A 123 1.06 -12.68 -2.06
CA GLY A 123 1.99 -12.97 -3.15
C GLY A 123 3.45 -12.93 -2.69
N THR A 124 3.82 -11.96 -1.85
CA THR A 124 5.16 -11.84 -1.30
C THR A 124 5.50 -13.01 -0.37
N ILE A 125 4.57 -13.44 0.48
CA ILE A 125 4.76 -14.60 1.37
C ILE A 125 4.98 -15.88 0.56
N VAL A 126 4.17 -16.13 -0.45
CA VAL A 126 4.29 -17.32 -1.33
C VAL A 126 5.65 -17.32 -2.04
N LEU A 127 6.07 -16.20 -2.62
CA LEU A 127 7.37 -16.06 -3.28
C LEU A 127 8.53 -16.34 -2.31
N THR A 128 8.44 -15.82 -1.09
CA THR A 128 9.47 -16.03 -0.06
C THR A 128 9.57 -17.50 0.34
N VAL A 129 8.44 -18.17 0.55
CA VAL A 129 8.42 -19.60 0.89
C VAL A 129 9.03 -20.44 -0.23
N ILE A 130 8.67 -20.19 -1.49
CA ILE A 130 9.24 -20.88 -2.65
C ILE A 130 10.75 -20.65 -2.72
N SER A 131 11.22 -19.43 -2.52
CA SER A 131 12.65 -19.09 -2.53
C SER A 131 13.44 -19.86 -1.46
N VAL A 132 12.91 -19.93 -0.24
CA VAL A 132 13.53 -20.70 0.85
C VAL A 132 13.62 -22.18 0.53
N ILE A 133 12.58 -22.78 -0.06
CA ILE A 133 12.58 -24.19 -0.48
C ILE A 133 13.68 -24.44 -1.53
N PHE A 134 13.81 -23.56 -2.52
CA PHE A 134 14.86 -23.67 -3.55
C PHE A 134 16.26 -23.60 -2.94
N ILE A 135 16.50 -22.70 -1.99
CA ILE A 135 17.79 -22.59 -1.30
C ILE A 135 18.11 -23.88 -0.54
N LEU A 136 17.15 -24.45 0.18
CA LEU A 136 17.33 -25.71 0.91
C LEU A 136 17.66 -26.87 0.00
N ILE A 137 16.96 -26.99 -1.14
CA ILE A 137 17.25 -28.04 -2.16
C ILE A 137 18.66 -27.87 -2.71
N PHE A 138 19.06 -26.64 -3.02
CA PHE A 138 20.39 -26.35 -3.55
C PHE A 138 21.49 -26.69 -2.55
N LEU A 139 21.31 -26.37 -1.28
CA LEU A 139 22.24 -26.72 -0.21
C LEU A 139 22.36 -28.23 -0.02
N ALA A 140 21.23 -28.96 -0.04
CA ALA A 140 21.23 -30.42 0.07
C ALA A 140 21.94 -31.08 -1.12
N MET A 141 21.67 -30.63 -2.35
CA MET A 141 22.39 -31.12 -3.54
C MET A 141 23.89 -30.83 -3.49
N SER A 142 24.28 -29.63 -3.08
CA SER A 142 25.68 -29.24 -2.94
C SER A 142 26.41 -30.11 -1.93
N ALA A 143 25.81 -30.34 -0.75
CA ALA A 143 26.33 -31.23 0.27
C ALA A 143 26.45 -32.69 -0.24
N TYR A 144 25.45 -33.19 -0.95
CA TYR A 144 25.48 -34.53 -1.53
C TYR A 144 26.63 -34.70 -2.55
N ILE A 145 26.80 -33.74 -3.44
CA ILE A 145 27.90 -33.75 -4.43
C ILE A 145 29.26 -33.72 -3.71
N MET A 146 29.39 -32.89 -2.69
CA MET A 146 30.63 -32.79 -1.91
C MET A 146 31.00 -34.11 -1.23
N VAL A 147 30.06 -34.74 -0.54
CA VAL A 147 30.25 -36.06 0.10
C VAL A 147 30.61 -37.13 -0.92
N ARG A 148 29.92 -37.16 -2.07
CA ARG A 148 30.22 -38.10 -3.16
C ARG A 148 31.64 -37.90 -3.73
N ASN A 149 32.05 -36.64 -3.93
CA ASN A 149 33.39 -36.35 -4.42
C ASN A 149 34.50 -36.75 -3.44
N ILE A 150 34.25 -36.53 -2.14
CA ILE A 150 35.20 -36.98 -1.08
C ILE A 150 35.31 -38.50 -1.12
N LYS A 151 34.20 -39.23 -1.19
CA LYS A 151 34.19 -40.69 -1.22
C LYS A 151 34.93 -41.26 -2.44
N LEU A 152 34.74 -40.67 -3.61
CA LEU A 152 35.45 -41.05 -4.83
C LEU A 152 36.95 -40.77 -4.74
N ARG A 153 37.37 -39.65 -4.13
CA ARG A 153 38.80 -39.37 -3.91
C ARG A 153 39.45 -40.38 -2.95
N THR A 154 38.77 -40.72 -1.88
CA THR A 154 39.28 -41.67 -0.92
C THR A 154 39.41 -43.08 -1.51
N GLU A 155 38.46 -43.53 -2.37
CA GLU A 155 38.58 -44.79 -3.10
C GLU A 155 39.73 -44.80 -4.11
N ASN A 156 39.95 -43.73 -4.85
CA ASN A 156 41.06 -43.64 -5.78
C ASN A 156 42.42 -43.60 -5.04
N GLU A 157 42.54 -42.94 -3.91
CA GLU A 157 43.77 -42.97 -3.11
C GLU A 157 44.06 -44.38 -2.56
N ARG A 158 43.07 -45.07 -2.11
CA ARG A 158 43.23 -46.50 -1.66
C ARG A 158 43.71 -47.36 -2.83
N HIS A 159 43.14 -47.20 -4.00
CA HIS A 159 43.54 -47.98 -5.19
C HIS A 159 45.02 -47.73 -5.59
N ASN A 160 45.41 -46.47 -5.61
CA ASN A 160 46.80 -46.07 -5.89
C ASN A 160 47.83 -46.62 -4.87
N ILE A 161 47.44 -46.66 -3.58
CA ILE A 161 48.31 -47.20 -2.52
C ILE A 161 48.44 -48.74 -2.68
N LEU A 162 47.39 -49.42 -3.03
CA LEU A 162 47.39 -50.88 -3.26
C LEU A 162 48.27 -51.23 -4.48
N GLU A 163 48.18 -50.52 -5.58
CA GLU A 163 49.05 -50.70 -6.76
C GLU A 163 50.53 -50.47 -6.47
N GLN A 164 50.85 -49.44 -5.66
CA GLN A 164 52.19 -49.19 -5.23
C GLN A 164 52.79 -50.26 -4.34
N CYS A 165 51.94 -50.84 -3.46
CA CYS A 165 52.37 -51.97 -2.60
C CYS A 165 52.61 -53.22 -3.42
N ASP A 166 51.82 -53.54 -4.45
CA ASP A 166 51.94 -54.69 -5.29
C ASP A 166 53.22 -54.64 -6.17
N GLN A 167 53.53 -53.42 -6.66
CA GLN A 167 54.80 -53.23 -7.40
C GLN A 167 56.06 -53.30 -6.54
N SER A 168 55.97 -53.02 -5.24
CA SER A 168 57.10 -53.10 -4.31
C SER A 168 57.38 -54.50 -3.82
N VAL A 169 56.48 -55.46 -3.97
CA VAL A 169 56.64 -56.88 -3.57
C VAL A 169 57.14 -57.75 -4.72
N SER A 170 57.15 -57.25 -5.96
CA SER A 170 57.58 -58.01 -7.13
C SER A 170 59.05 -57.85 -7.51
N PHE A 171 59.87 -57.30 -6.57
CA PHE A 171 61.33 -57.26 -6.63
C PHE A 171 61.88 -58.16 -5.50
#